data_96ebf961b4f40b5224d76305e99c3cc6
#
_entry.id   96ebf961b4f40b5224d76305e99c3cc6
#
_cell.length_a   1.000
_cell.length_b   1.000
_cell.length_c   1.000
_cell.angle_alpha   90.00
_cell.angle_beta   90.00
_cell.angle_gamma   90.00
#
_symmetry.space_group_name_H-M   'P 1'
#
loop_
_entity.id
_entity.type
_entity.pdbx_description
1 polymer ?
#
loop_
_entity_poly.entity_id
_entity_poly.type
_entity_poly.pdbx_seq_one_letter_code
_entity_poly.pdbx_strand_id
1 'polypeptide(L)'
;MLPTATTIDDILGRHEPRQEALLPILHDIQDALGHIPAEAETAIARALALSRAEVHGVISYYHHFRQAPPGKHVVRVCCAEACQANGAEALAAHAQARGATAGVTVEPVYCLGMCAIGPAVQIDETELHARVTPERFDALVAALEADR
;
A
#
# COMPACT_ATOMS: atom_id res chain seq x y z
N MET A 1 -22.76 5.50 -1.15
CA MET A 1 -21.55 5.16 -0.42
C MET A 1 -21.94 4.95 1.03
N LEU A 2 -21.79 3.74 1.58
CA LEU A 2 -22.11 3.45 2.99
C LEU A 2 -21.16 4.26 3.90
N PRO A 3 -21.59 4.70 5.09
CA PRO A 3 -20.70 5.33 6.06
C PRO A 3 -19.54 4.39 6.42
N THR A 4 -18.35 4.92 6.60
CA THR A 4 -17.13 4.14 6.95
C THR A 4 -17.35 3.21 8.15
N ALA A 5 -18.02 3.68 9.19
CA ALA A 5 -18.34 2.89 10.38
C ALA A 5 -19.20 1.66 10.05
N THR A 6 -20.26 1.81 9.23
CA THR A 6 -21.10 0.68 8.80
C THR A 6 -20.30 -0.36 8.04
N THR A 7 -19.38 0.07 7.17
CA THR A 7 -18.51 -0.84 6.41
C THR A 7 -17.58 -1.62 7.32
N ILE A 8 -16.99 -0.99 8.34
CA ILE A 8 -16.11 -1.64 9.33
C ILE A 8 -16.90 -2.67 10.15
N ASP A 9 -18.08 -2.30 10.66
CA ASP A 9 -18.92 -3.21 11.44
C ASP A 9 -19.39 -4.42 10.62
N ASP A 10 -19.75 -4.22 9.34
CA ASP A 10 -20.10 -5.29 8.41
C ASP A 10 -18.93 -6.24 8.15
N ILE A 11 -17.69 -5.71 8.04
CA ILE A 11 -16.49 -6.52 7.88
C ILE A 11 -16.23 -7.32 9.14
N LEU A 12 -16.24 -6.70 10.31
CA LEU A 12 -16.04 -7.37 11.59
C LEU A 12 -17.08 -8.49 11.82
N GLY A 13 -18.33 -8.28 11.42
CA GLY A 13 -19.41 -9.28 11.53
C GLY A 13 -19.23 -10.52 10.64
N ARG A 14 -18.37 -10.47 9.62
CA ARG A 14 -18.06 -11.60 8.73
C ARG A 14 -16.93 -12.48 9.24
N HIS A 15 -16.15 -12.00 10.18
CA HIS A 15 -15.02 -12.72 10.77
C HIS A 15 -15.36 -13.25 12.16
N GLU A 16 -14.79 -14.40 12.51
CA GLU A 16 -14.87 -14.87 13.88
C GLU A 16 -14.06 -13.95 14.82
N PRO A 17 -14.57 -13.64 16.03
CA PRO A 17 -13.90 -12.72 16.96
C PRO A 17 -12.70 -13.38 17.64
N ARG A 18 -11.67 -13.69 16.87
CA ARG A 18 -10.41 -14.31 17.29
C ARG A 18 -9.23 -13.48 16.82
N GLN A 19 -8.13 -13.50 17.58
CA GLN A 19 -6.93 -12.70 17.29
C GLN A 19 -6.32 -13.03 15.94
N GLU A 20 -6.42 -14.29 15.49
CA GLU A 20 -5.93 -14.75 14.18
C GLU A 20 -6.66 -14.11 13.00
N ALA A 21 -7.84 -13.55 13.23
CA ALA A 21 -8.60 -12.81 12.20
C ALA A 21 -8.07 -11.39 11.96
N LEU A 22 -7.11 -10.89 12.74
CA LEU A 22 -6.64 -9.51 12.64
C LEU A 22 -6.14 -9.15 11.23
N LEU A 23 -5.24 -9.94 10.65
CA LEU A 23 -4.72 -9.67 9.30
C LEU A 23 -5.79 -9.75 8.21
N PRO A 24 -6.62 -10.80 8.14
CA PRO A 24 -7.76 -10.85 7.22
C PRO A 24 -8.69 -9.64 7.33
N ILE A 25 -9.05 -9.21 8.54
CA ILE A 25 -9.89 -8.04 8.77
C ILE A 25 -9.22 -6.75 8.24
N LEU A 26 -7.92 -6.57 8.51
CA LEU A 26 -7.18 -5.41 8.01
C LEU A 26 -7.12 -5.37 6.48
N HIS A 27 -6.94 -6.51 5.82
CA HIS A 27 -7.01 -6.60 4.36
C HIS A 27 -8.39 -6.22 3.84
N ASP A 28 -9.46 -6.81 4.38
CA ASP A 28 -10.83 -6.51 3.94
C ASP A 28 -11.19 -5.03 4.13
N ILE A 29 -10.74 -4.41 5.23
CA ILE A 29 -10.95 -2.97 5.46
C ILE A 29 -10.19 -2.14 4.44
N GLN A 30 -8.92 -2.44 4.19
CA GLN A 30 -8.13 -1.71 3.21
C GLN A 30 -8.66 -1.89 1.79
N ASP A 31 -9.10 -3.07 1.41
CA ASP A 31 -9.71 -3.35 0.10
C ASP A 31 -11.02 -2.57 -0.08
N ALA A 32 -11.82 -2.45 0.99
CA ALA A 32 -13.09 -1.73 0.94
C ALA A 32 -12.94 -0.20 0.97
N LEU A 33 -11.97 0.32 1.73
CA LEU A 33 -11.82 1.75 2.02
C LEU A 33 -10.56 2.38 1.40
N GLY A 34 -9.66 1.56 0.84
CA GLY A 34 -8.36 1.99 0.31
C GLY A 34 -7.28 2.23 1.38
N HIS A 35 -7.65 2.28 2.66
CA HIS A 35 -6.76 2.50 3.80
C HIS A 35 -7.40 2.01 5.11
N ILE A 36 -6.63 1.96 6.18
CA ILE A 36 -7.11 1.65 7.53
C ILE A 36 -7.37 2.97 8.28
N PRO A 37 -8.60 3.43 8.43
CA PRO A 37 -8.88 4.66 9.16
C PRO A 37 -8.68 4.47 10.68
N ALA A 38 -8.38 5.56 11.40
CA ALA A 38 -8.06 5.51 12.83
C ALA A 38 -9.18 4.91 13.71
N GLU A 39 -10.43 5.10 13.32
CA GLU A 39 -11.58 4.50 14.01
C GLU A 39 -11.62 2.97 13.90
N ALA A 40 -11.05 2.39 12.82
CA ALA A 40 -10.97 0.94 12.65
C ALA A 40 -10.10 0.29 13.72
N GLU A 41 -8.99 0.91 14.13
CA GLU A 41 -8.13 0.37 15.20
C GLU A 41 -8.91 0.11 16.49
N THR A 42 -9.78 1.06 16.87
CA THR A 42 -10.59 0.94 18.09
C THR A 42 -11.68 -0.13 17.96
N ALA A 43 -12.32 -0.21 16.80
CA ALA A 43 -13.37 -1.20 16.54
C ALA A 43 -12.78 -2.63 16.51
N ILE A 44 -11.67 -2.82 15.81
CA ILE A 44 -10.95 -4.11 15.74
C ILE A 44 -10.45 -4.54 17.11
N ALA A 45 -9.80 -3.64 17.86
CA ALA A 45 -9.29 -3.93 19.19
C ALA A 45 -10.40 -4.46 20.12
N ARG A 46 -11.56 -3.81 20.09
CA ARG A 46 -12.73 -4.24 20.86
C ARG A 46 -13.28 -5.59 20.39
N ALA A 47 -13.40 -5.79 19.09
CA ALA A 47 -13.98 -7.02 18.52
C ALA A 47 -13.10 -8.25 18.78
N LEU A 48 -11.77 -8.09 18.76
CA LEU A 48 -10.81 -9.20 18.91
C LEU A 48 -10.23 -9.32 20.33
N ALA A 49 -10.71 -8.53 21.29
CA ALA A 49 -10.17 -8.44 22.66
C ALA A 49 -8.66 -8.16 22.69
N LEU A 50 -8.19 -7.28 21.80
CA LEU A 50 -6.82 -6.75 21.72
C LEU A 50 -6.76 -5.34 22.28
N SER A 51 -5.56 -4.87 22.62
CA SER A 51 -5.30 -3.45 22.85
C SER A 51 -5.18 -2.69 21.51
N ARG A 52 -5.47 -1.38 21.52
CA ARG A 52 -5.20 -0.54 20.35
C ARG A 52 -3.72 -0.55 19.95
N ALA A 53 -2.81 -0.65 20.92
CA ALA A 53 -1.38 -0.68 20.66
C ALA A 53 -0.96 -1.94 19.88
N GLU A 54 -1.57 -3.09 20.18
CA GLU A 54 -1.31 -4.33 19.43
C GLU A 54 -1.81 -4.21 17.99
N VAL A 55 -3.04 -3.70 17.78
CA VAL A 55 -3.59 -3.48 16.43
C VAL A 55 -2.74 -2.48 15.66
N HIS A 56 -2.40 -1.34 16.26
CA HIS A 56 -1.53 -0.32 15.66
C HIS A 56 -0.13 -0.87 15.33
N GLY A 57 0.42 -1.70 16.22
CA GLY A 57 1.72 -2.36 16.00
C GLY A 57 1.71 -3.24 14.74
N VAL A 58 0.64 -3.97 14.50
CA VAL A 58 0.50 -4.79 13.28
C VAL A 58 0.36 -3.90 12.04
N ILE A 59 -0.49 -2.86 12.07
CA ILE A 59 -0.67 -1.93 10.95
C ILE A 59 0.65 -1.24 10.58
N SER A 60 1.41 -0.79 11.58
CA SER A 60 2.68 -0.10 11.34
C SER A 60 3.81 -1.04 10.90
N TYR A 61 3.77 -2.31 11.30
CA TYR A 61 4.76 -3.30 10.91
C TYR A 61 4.64 -3.72 9.44
N TYR A 62 3.43 -3.94 8.96
CA TYR A 62 3.19 -4.35 7.57
C TYR A 62 3.07 -3.13 6.66
N HIS A 63 4.08 -2.87 5.84
CA HIS A 63 4.12 -1.74 4.89
C HIS A 63 3.01 -1.76 3.84
N HIS A 64 2.29 -2.86 3.70
CA HIS A 64 1.12 -2.96 2.83
C HIS A 64 -0.07 -2.13 3.35
N PHE A 65 -0.20 -1.95 4.67
CA PHE A 65 -1.31 -1.21 5.25
C PHE A 65 -1.06 0.29 5.23
N ARG A 66 -2.06 1.05 4.78
CA ARG A 66 -2.05 2.51 4.71
C ARG A 66 -2.95 3.09 5.77
N GLN A 67 -2.54 4.17 6.39
CA GLN A 67 -3.34 4.92 7.37
C GLN A 67 -3.97 6.18 6.77
N ALA A 68 -3.71 6.46 5.49
CA ALA A 68 -4.30 7.57 4.74
C ALA A 68 -4.81 7.08 3.38
N PRO A 69 -5.86 7.71 2.85
CA PRO A 69 -6.35 7.38 1.51
C PRO A 69 -5.24 7.52 0.48
N PRO A 70 -5.05 6.55 -0.42
CA PRO A 70 -4.09 6.69 -1.51
C PRO A 70 -4.60 7.69 -2.56
N GLY A 71 -3.69 8.14 -3.41
CA GLY A 71 -4.05 8.83 -4.65
C GLY A 71 -4.81 7.90 -5.60
N LYS A 72 -5.17 8.43 -6.78
CA LYS A 72 -5.89 7.65 -7.81
C LYS A 72 -5.09 6.40 -8.22
N HIS A 73 -3.79 6.52 -8.29
CA HIS A 73 -2.87 5.43 -8.62
C HIS A 73 -1.87 5.19 -7.51
N VAL A 74 -1.53 3.93 -7.29
CA VAL A 74 -0.51 3.48 -6.35
C VAL A 74 0.64 2.87 -7.13
N VAL A 75 1.83 3.44 -6.97
CA VAL A 75 3.05 2.97 -7.63
C VAL A 75 4.01 2.42 -6.57
N ARG A 76 4.34 1.14 -6.66
CA ARG A 76 5.28 0.48 -5.76
C ARG A 76 6.64 0.36 -6.39
N VAL A 77 7.67 0.88 -5.72
CA VAL A 77 9.06 0.80 -6.15
C VAL A 77 9.78 -0.27 -5.34
N CYS A 78 10.40 -1.23 -6.02
CA CYS A 78 11.13 -2.30 -5.34
C CYS A 78 12.42 -1.78 -4.74
N CYS A 79 12.53 -1.87 -3.41
CA CYS A 79 13.68 -1.44 -2.60
C CYS A 79 14.47 -2.63 -2.02
N ALA A 80 14.31 -3.85 -2.58
CA ALA A 80 15.08 -5.02 -2.16
C ALA A 80 16.51 -5.01 -2.73
N GLU A 81 17.41 -5.78 -2.10
CA GLU A 81 18.85 -5.82 -2.35
C GLU A 81 19.25 -5.82 -3.85
N ALA A 82 18.69 -6.73 -4.64
CA ALA A 82 19.02 -6.83 -6.07
C ALA A 82 18.59 -5.58 -6.86
N CYS A 83 17.48 -4.95 -6.50
CA CYS A 83 17.04 -3.70 -7.11
C CYS A 83 17.90 -2.52 -6.63
N GLN A 84 18.30 -2.49 -5.36
CA GLN A 84 19.23 -1.49 -4.84
C GLN A 84 20.58 -1.54 -5.57
N ALA A 85 21.15 -2.74 -5.76
CA ALA A 85 22.36 -2.93 -6.52
C ALA A 85 22.25 -2.41 -7.98
N ASN A 86 21.04 -2.28 -8.51
CA ASN A 86 20.75 -1.76 -9.84
C ASN A 86 20.21 -0.31 -9.83
N GLY A 87 20.37 0.44 -8.73
CA GLY A 87 20.04 1.86 -8.65
C GLY A 87 18.64 2.18 -8.14
N ALA A 88 17.95 1.24 -7.49
CA ALA A 88 16.59 1.47 -6.97
C ALA A 88 16.52 2.56 -5.89
N GLU A 89 17.59 2.84 -5.15
CA GLU A 89 17.61 3.92 -4.16
C GLU A 89 17.41 5.29 -4.81
N ALA A 90 18.15 5.58 -5.87
CA ALA A 90 18.00 6.82 -6.62
C ALA A 90 16.62 6.89 -7.30
N LEU A 91 16.14 5.78 -7.84
CA LEU A 91 14.80 5.69 -8.42
C LEU A 91 13.71 5.96 -7.37
N ALA A 92 13.82 5.39 -6.18
CA ALA A 92 12.83 5.58 -5.11
C ALA A 92 12.77 7.05 -4.66
N ALA A 93 13.93 7.71 -4.48
CA ALA A 93 14.00 9.13 -4.15
C ALA A 93 13.35 10.01 -5.24
N HIS A 94 13.66 9.73 -6.52
CA HIS A 94 13.06 10.40 -7.67
C HIS A 94 11.52 10.17 -7.72
N ALA A 95 11.10 8.91 -7.54
CA ALA A 95 9.69 8.53 -7.56
C ALA A 95 8.87 9.24 -6.48
N GLN A 96 9.40 9.35 -5.25
CA GLN A 96 8.75 10.09 -4.17
C GLN A 96 8.53 11.56 -4.53
N ALA A 97 9.55 12.23 -5.05
CA ALA A 97 9.46 13.63 -5.45
C ALA A 97 8.45 13.82 -6.60
N ARG A 98 8.48 12.95 -7.60
CA ARG A 98 7.59 13.01 -8.77
C ARG A 98 6.14 12.66 -8.43
N GLY A 99 5.93 11.63 -7.60
CA GLY A 99 4.61 11.20 -7.15
C GLY A 99 3.87 12.29 -6.37
N ALA A 100 4.57 13.01 -5.50
CA ALA A 100 4.00 14.11 -4.73
C ALA A 100 3.41 15.23 -5.61
N THR A 101 4.01 15.49 -6.78
CA THR A 101 3.52 16.51 -7.73
C THR A 101 2.43 15.98 -8.65
N ALA A 102 2.40 14.67 -8.92
CA ALA A 102 1.44 14.02 -9.81
C ALA A 102 0.14 13.58 -9.12
N GLY A 103 0.09 13.62 -7.78
CA GLY A 103 -1.03 13.06 -7.00
C GLY A 103 -1.09 11.54 -7.05
N VAL A 104 0.06 10.89 -7.27
CA VAL A 104 0.25 9.45 -7.26
C VAL A 104 0.85 9.03 -5.92
N THR A 105 0.31 7.98 -5.31
CA THR A 105 0.91 7.40 -4.09
C THR A 105 2.07 6.51 -4.46
N VAL A 106 3.25 6.80 -3.91
CA VAL A 106 4.46 6.00 -4.11
C VAL A 106 4.79 5.25 -2.83
N GLU A 107 4.92 3.92 -2.92
CA GLU A 107 5.17 3.03 -1.79
C GLU A 107 6.43 2.18 -2.02
N PRO A 108 7.25 1.91 -0.99
CA PRO A 108 8.30 0.92 -1.09
C PRO A 108 7.72 -0.50 -1.06
N VAL A 109 8.33 -1.42 -1.80
CA VAL A 109 8.07 -2.85 -1.70
C VAL A 109 9.39 -3.62 -1.69
N TYR A 110 9.41 -4.76 -1.02
CA TYR A 110 10.63 -5.53 -0.83
C TYR A 110 10.58 -6.85 -1.58
N CYS A 111 10.72 -6.76 -2.88
CA CYS A 111 10.78 -7.76 -3.93
C CYS A 111 9.45 -7.98 -4.69
N LEU A 112 9.52 -7.67 -5.99
CA LEU A 112 8.47 -7.93 -6.97
C LEU A 112 8.76 -9.20 -7.82
N GLY A 113 9.78 -9.99 -7.44
CA GLY A 113 10.16 -11.19 -8.19
C GLY A 113 10.97 -10.94 -9.46
N MET A 114 11.34 -9.68 -9.77
CA MET A 114 12.05 -9.29 -11.00
C MET A 114 13.54 -9.00 -10.76
N CYS A 115 14.21 -9.71 -9.84
CA CYS A 115 15.56 -9.40 -9.38
C CYS A 115 16.60 -9.39 -10.49
N ALA A 116 16.48 -10.28 -11.48
CA ALA A 116 17.42 -10.37 -12.61
C ALA A 116 17.34 -9.18 -13.59
N ILE A 117 16.26 -8.43 -13.55
CA ILE A 117 15.96 -7.34 -14.48
C ILE A 117 15.52 -6.05 -13.76
N GLY A 118 15.99 -5.86 -12.51
CA GLY A 118 15.72 -4.65 -11.73
C GLY A 118 16.34 -3.38 -12.33
N PRO A 119 15.99 -2.21 -11.81
CA PRO A 119 14.96 -1.95 -10.81
C PRO A 119 13.54 -2.21 -11.32
N ALA A 120 12.65 -2.67 -10.42
CA ALA A 120 11.27 -3.01 -10.75
C ALA A 120 10.27 -2.06 -10.09
N VAL A 121 9.20 -1.77 -10.82
CA VAL A 121 8.07 -0.93 -10.37
C VAL A 121 6.77 -1.67 -10.68
N GLN A 122 5.79 -1.56 -9.78
CA GLN A 122 4.43 -2.06 -9.98
C GLN A 122 3.44 -0.89 -9.92
N ILE A 123 2.48 -0.88 -10.84
CA ILE A 123 1.40 0.10 -10.89
C ILE A 123 0.07 -0.62 -10.63
N ASP A 124 -0.73 -0.10 -9.71
CA ASP A 124 -2.10 -0.56 -9.38
C ASP A 124 -2.23 -2.08 -9.23
N GLU A 125 -1.21 -2.72 -8.65
CA GLU A 125 -1.15 -4.17 -8.36
C GLU A 125 -1.12 -5.10 -9.58
N THR A 126 -1.33 -4.57 -10.78
CA THR A 126 -1.48 -5.36 -12.00
C THR A 126 -0.34 -5.21 -12.99
N GLU A 127 0.23 -4.01 -13.13
CA GLU A 127 1.26 -3.74 -14.11
C GLU A 127 2.67 -3.79 -13.51
N LEU A 128 3.54 -4.64 -14.07
CA LEU A 128 4.93 -4.78 -13.65
C LEU A 128 5.86 -4.24 -14.72
N HIS A 129 6.78 -3.36 -14.30
CA HIS A 129 7.79 -2.76 -15.16
C HIS A 129 9.20 -3.09 -14.64
N ALA A 130 10.07 -3.55 -15.56
CA ALA A 130 11.46 -3.86 -15.27
C ALA A 130 12.41 -2.80 -15.84
N ARG A 131 13.65 -2.75 -15.33
CA ARG A 131 14.71 -1.83 -15.78
C ARG A 131 14.23 -0.39 -15.83
N VAL A 132 13.51 0.02 -14.76
CA VAL A 132 12.94 1.36 -14.69
C VAL A 132 14.02 2.35 -14.28
N THR A 133 14.30 3.31 -15.18
CA THR A 133 15.12 4.49 -14.88
C THR A 133 14.24 5.64 -14.42
N PRO A 134 14.80 6.72 -13.84
CA PRO A 134 14.03 7.92 -13.51
C PRO A 134 13.23 8.47 -14.70
N GLU A 135 13.82 8.52 -15.89
CA GLU A 135 13.16 9.03 -17.11
C GLU A 135 12.00 8.12 -17.55
N ARG A 136 12.18 6.80 -17.42
CA ARG A 136 11.11 5.84 -17.70
C ARG A 136 10.01 5.93 -16.67
N PHE A 137 10.33 6.17 -15.39
CA PHE A 137 9.36 6.41 -14.34
C PHE A 137 8.52 7.65 -14.64
N ASP A 138 9.14 8.75 -15.08
CA ASP A 138 8.43 9.97 -15.46
C ASP A 138 7.46 9.73 -16.62
N ALA A 139 7.85 8.94 -17.61
CA ALA A 139 6.97 8.58 -18.71
C ALA A 139 5.77 7.73 -18.25
N LEU A 140 5.99 6.78 -17.33
CA LEU A 140 4.91 5.99 -16.74
C LEU A 140 3.92 6.88 -15.97
N VAL A 141 4.42 7.76 -15.12
CA VAL A 141 3.57 8.70 -14.35
C VAL A 141 2.82 9.66 -15.28
N ALA A 142 3.45 10.17 -16.34
CA ALA A 142 2.79 11.03 -17.32
C ALA A 142 1.64 10.31 -18.04
N ALA A 143 1.78 9.01 -18.32
CA ALA A 143 0.69 8.21 -18.88
C ALA A 143 -0.50 8.08 -17.90
N LEU A 144 -0.23 7.88 -16.60
CA LEU A 144 -1.28 7.85 -15.56
C LEU A 144 -1.98 9.20 -15.38
N GLU A 145 -1.26 10.31 -15.56
CA GLU A 145 -1.84 11.66 -15.52
C GLU A 145 -2.75 11.94 -16.73
N ALA A 146 -2.44 11.35 -17.89
CA ALA A 146 -3.24 11.52 -19.12
C ALA A 146 -4.56 10.71 -19.09
N ASP A 147 -4.64 9.67 -18.27
CA ASP A 147 -5.83 8.83 -18.09
C ASP A 147 -6.82 9.42 -17.06
N ARG A 148 -6.80 10.73 -16.88
CA ARG A 148 -7.68 11.50 -15.96
C ARG A 148 -9.00 11.86 -16.58
#